data_8347a3867eb43b6c9a0fccb6a9ec8cd1
#
_entry.id   8347a3867eb43b6c9a0fccb6a9ec8cd1
#
_cell.length_a   1.000
_cell.length_b   1.000
_cell.length_c   1.000
_cell.angle_alpha   90.00
_cell.angle_beta   90.00
_cell.angle_gamma   90.00
#
_symmetry.space_group_name_H-M   'P 1'
#
loop_
_entity.id
_entity.type
_entity.pdbx_description
1 polymer ?
#
loop_
_entity_poly.entity_id
_entity_poly.type
_entity_poly.pdbx_seq_one_letter_code
_entity_poly.pdbx_strand_id
1 'polypeptide(L)'
;MRFRRLTSALLFVLAGSLFMTASVASAGPKEDVAAATMKWAQTLGQNDPDKVVLLYATDGVLWGTLSPTVRADRGALRDYFVTAFKVLPSLKVTFGEQLIRVYGSTAVNTGYYTFSYIKDGETKTLPARDCFTFVKEGENWMIVDHHSSAMPAPPR
;
A
#
# COMPACT_ATOMS: atom_id res chain seq x y z
N MET A 1 -71.45 52.84 1.70
CA MET A 1 -70.73 51.68 2.21
C MET A 1 -69.64 51.29 1.21
N ARG A 2 -68.38 51.54 1.51
CA ARG A 2 -67.23 51.24 0.62
C ARG A 2 -66.45 50.12 1.23
N PHE A 3 -66.40 48.93 0.60
CA PHE A 3 -65.57 47.80 0.98
C PHE A 3 -64.14 48.01 0.44
N ARG A 4 -63.17 48.09 1.36
CA ARG A 4 -61.74 48.05 1.03
C ARG A 4 -61.29 46.58 0.96
N ARG A 5 -60.79 46.18 -0.20
CA ARG A 5 -60.13 44.91 -0.38
C ARG A 5 -58.68 45.03 0.05
N LEU A 6 -58.26 44.27 1.07
CA LEU A 6 -56.86 44.03 1.41
C LEU A 6 -56.29 42.96 0.51
N THR A 7 -55.27 43.32 -0.26
CA THR A 7 -54.45 42.38 -1.03
C THR A 7 -53.23 42.00 -0.16
N SER A 8 -53.23 40.74 0.34
CA SER A 8 -52.05 40.18 1.00
C SER A 8 -51.01 39.74 -0.04
N ALA A 9 -49.87 40.39 -0.04
CA ALA A 9 -48.71 39.94 -0.81
C ALA A 9 -47.94 38.86 -0.06
N LEU A 10 -47.89 37.67 -0.63
CA LEU A 10 -47.13 36.54 -0.10
C LEU A 10 -45.69 36.61 -0.61
N LEU A 11 -44.75 36.92 0.26
CA LEU A 11 -43.32 36.93 -0.05
C LEU A 11 -42.82 35.48 0.04
N PHE A 12 -42.48 34.87 -1.11
CA PHE A 12 -41.74 33.60 -1.14
C PHE A 12 -40.24 33.90 -0.96
N VAL A 13 -39.69 33.54 0.17
CA VAL A 13 -38.24 33.54 0.39
C VAL A 13 -37.69 32.20 -0.13
N LEU A 14 -37.00 32.23 -1.27
CA LEU A 14 -36.30 31.10 -1.84
C LEU A 14 -34.97 30.93 -1.11
N ALA A 15 -34.90 30.04 -0.12
CA ALA A 15 -33.64 29.68 0.51
C ALA A 15 -32.84 28.76 -0.42
N GLY A 16 -31.90 29.34 -1.16
CA GLY A 16 -30.97 28.58 -1.99
C GLY A 16 -29.93 27.89 -1.11
N SER A 17 -30.07 26.58 -0.92
CA SER A 17 -29.03 25.76 -0.23
C SER A 17 -27.84 25.59 -1.17
N LEU A 18 -26.75 26.31 -0.86
CA LEU A 18 -25.46 26.15 -1.53
C LEU A 18 -24.84 24.83 -1.07
N PHE A 19 -24.98 23.76 -1.85
CA PHE A 19 -24.23 22.53 -1.64
C PHE A 19 -22.76 22.78 -1.99
N MET A 20 -21.93 23.03 -1.00
CA MET A 20 -20.47 22.97 -1.16
C MET A 20 -20.09 21.48 -1.36
N THR A 21 -19.86 21.09 -2.60
CA THR A 21 -19.18 19.82 -2.90
C THR A 21 -17.72 19.98 -2.48
N ALA A 22 -17.37 19.41 -1.33
CA ALA A 22 -15.97 19.26 -0.95
C ALA A 22 -15.31 18.36 -2.00
N SER A 23 -14.48 18.94 -2.86
CA SER A 23 -13.60 18.18 -3.77
C SER A 23 -12.60 17.44 -2.88
N VAL A 24 -12.75 16.13 -2.75
CA VAL A 24 -11.71 15.29 -2.16
C VAL A 24 -10.51 15.43 -3.09
N ALA A 25 -9.46 16.13 -2.63
CA ALA A 25 -8.21 16.20 -3.36
C ALA A 25 -7.73 14.75 -3.58
N SER A 26 -7.70 14.31 -4.85
CA SER A 26 -7.10 13.03 -5.21
C SER A 26 -5.62 13.11 -4.80
N ALA A 27 -5.18 12.19 -3.95
CA ALA A 27 -3.77 11.99 -3.72
C ALA A 27 -3.11 11.76 -5.08
N GLY A 28 -1.90 12.31 -5.29
CA GLY A 28 -1.21 12.14 -6.56
C GLY A 28 -0.68 10.71 -6.74
N PRO A 29 -0.25 10.35 -7.95
CA PRO A 29 0.24 8.99 -8.23
C PRO A 29 1.38 8.52 -7.30
N LYS A 30 2.18 9.44 -6.80
CA LYS A 30 3.26 9.14 -5.83
C LYS A 30 2.69 8.74 -4.47
N GLU A 31 1.67 9.43 -4.01
CA GLU A 31 0.95 9.15 -2.76
C GLU A 31 0.17 7.84 -2.87
N ASP A 32 -0.40 7.53 -4.04
CA ASP A 32 -1.08 6.25 -4.30
C ASP A 32 -0.09 5.07 -4.22
N VAL A 33 1.12 5.22 -4.78
CA VAL A 33 2.20 4.21 -4.67
C VAL A 33 2.68 4.07 -3.24
N ALA A 34 2.82 5.17 -2.49
CA ALA A 34 3.16 5.13 -1.07
C ALA A 34 2.08 4.35 -0.29
N ALA A 35 0.80 4.60 -0.57
CA ALA A 35 -0.31 3.88 0.05
C ALA A 35 -0.30 2.38 -0.30
N ALA A 36 0.00 2.01 -1.56
CA ALA A 36 0.13 0.62 -1.99
C ALA A 36 1.30 -0.08 -1.26
N THR A 37 2.44 0.60 -1.11
CA THR A 37 3.59 0.12 -0.34
C THR A 37 3.22 -0.12 1.14
N MET A 38 2.54 0.85 1.77
CA MET A 38 2.06 0.70 3.15
C MET A 38 1.02 -0.40 3.30
N LYS A 39 0.13 -0.57 2.32
CA LYS A 39 -0.83 -1.67 2.28
C LYS A 39 -0.13 -3.03 2.27
N TRP A 40 0.96 -3.17 1.50
CA TRP A 40 1.78 -4.38 1.50
C TRP A 40 2.32 -4.69 2.92
N ALA A 41 2.89 -3.70 3.61
CA ALA A 41 3.40 -3.88 4.97
C ALA A 41 2.31 -4.29 5.97
N GLN A 42 1.15 -3.64 5.91
CA GLN A 42 0.00 -3.94 6.77
C GLN A 42 -0.53 -5.36 6.51
N THR A 43 -0.60 -5.76 5.23
CA THR A 43 -1.05 -7.09 4.85
C THR A 43 -0.05 -8.17 5.26
N LEU A 44 1.26 -7.91 5.10
CA LEU A 44 2.32 -8.80 5.58
C LEU A 44 2.19 -9.04 7.09
N GLY A 45 1.90 -7.98 7.87
CA GLY A 45 1.71 -8.05 9.32
C GLY A 45 0.50 -8.90 9.77
N GLN A 46 -0.41 -9.26 8.86
CA GLN A 46 -1.50 -10.20 9.14
C GLN A 46 -1.02 -11.66 9.13
N ASN A 47 0.17 -11.93 8.59
CA ASN A 47 0.78 -13.26 8.44
C ASN A 47 -0.13 -14.24 7.65
N ASP A 48 -0.86 -13.72 6.66
CA ASP A 48 -1.75 -14.45 5.77
C ASP A 48 -1.15 -14.45 4.35
N PRO A 49 -0.57 -15.59 3.88
CA PRO A 49 0.11 -15.64 2.59
C PRO A 49 -0.83 -15.39 1.42
N ASP A 50 -2.09 -15.80 1.51
CA ASP A 50 -3.06 -15.64 0.43
C ASP A 50 -3.40 -14.15 0.21
N LYS A 51 -3.49 -13.37 1.29
CA LYS A 51 -3.72 -11.93 1.19
C LYS A 51 -2.52 -11.18 0.62
N VAL A 52 -1.30 -11.55 1.02
CA VAL A 52 -0.08 -10.88 0.52
C VAL A 52 0.06 -11.09 -0.98
N VAL A 53 -0.16 -12.31 -1.46
CA VAL A 53 -0.04 -12.65 -2.89
C VAL A 53 -1.01 -11.87 -3.77
N LEU A 54 -2.18 -11.47 -3.25
CA LEU A 54 -3.15 -10.64 -3.99
C LEU A 54 -2.66 -9.22 -4.31
N LEU A 55 -1.59 -8.76 -3.69
CA LEU A 55 -0.99 -7.46 -3.97
C LEU A 55 0.00 -7.50 -5.13
N TYR A 56 0.33 -8.69 -5.62
CA TYR A 56 1.19 -8.90 -6.79
C TYR A 56 0.34 -9.05 -8.05
N ALA A 57 0.83 -8.50 -9.15
CA ALA A 57 0.28 -8.76 -10.47
C ALA A 57 0.33 -10.27 -10.80
N THR A 58 -0.39 -10.70 -11.83
CA THR A 58 -0.45 -12.14 -12.19
C THR A 58 0.91 -12.71 -12.55
N ASP A 59 1.77 -11.90 -13.16
CA ASP A 59 3.14 -12.20 -13.57
C ASP A 59 4.19 -11.60 -12.62
N GLY A 60 3.76 -11.17 -11.42
CA GLY A 60 4.62 -10.56 -10.43
C GLY A 60 5.68 -11.52 -9.91
N VAL A 61 6.89 -11.00 -9.70
CA VAL A 61 8.05 -11.79 -9.22
C VAL A 61 8.57 -11.26 -7.88
N LEU A 62 9.19 -12.15 -7.10
CA LEU A 62 9.81 -11.82 -5.82
C LEU A 62 11.21 -12.42 -5.72
N TRP A 63 12.20 -11.56 -5.46
CA TRP A 63 13.53 -11.88 -4.98
C TRP A 63 13.56 -11.70 -3.46
N GLY A 64 13.08 -12.70 -2.73
CA GLY A 64 12.87 -12.57 -1.29
C GLY A 64 14.15 -12.76 -0.47
N THR A 65 14.29 -12.01 0.63
CA THR A 65 15.45 -12.05 1.55
C THR A 65 15.79 -13.46 2.03
N LEU A 66 14.80 -14.34 2.18
CA LEU A 66 14.96 -15.71 2.65
C LEU A 66 15.03 -16.75 1.52
N SER A 67 15.11 -16.33 0.26
CA SER A 67 15.10 -17.23 -0.89
C SER A 67 16.36 -17.10 -1.72
N PRO A 68 17.04 -18.20 -2.04
CA PRO A 68 18.18 -18.18 -2.97
C PRO A 68 17.74 -18.08 -4.45
N THR A 69 16.43 -18.23 -4.72
CA THR A 69 15.87 -18.25 -6.07
C THR A 69 14.68 -17.30 -6.18
N VAL A 70 14.45 -16.80 -7.40
CA VAL A 70 13.27 -16.01 -7.72
C VAL A 70 11.99 -16.81 -7.53
N ARG A 71 10.93 -16.13 -7.11
CA ARG A 71 9.55 -16.64 -7.06
C ARG A 71 8.81 -15.98 -8.20
N ALA A 72 8.60 -16.70 -9.29
CA ALA A 72 8.15 -16.14 -10.57
C ALA A 72 6.72 -16.55 -10.97
N ASP A 73 6.00 -17.16 -10.06
CA ASP A 73 4.59 -17.50 -10.23
C ASP A 73 3.86 -17.40 -8.90
N ARG A 74 2.53 -17.34 -8.97
CA ARG A 74 1.67 -17.15 -7.80
C ARG A 74 1.81 -18.25 -6.75
N GLY A 75 2.02 -19.50 -7.16
CA GLY A 75 2.24 -20.64 -6.26
C GLY A 75 3.56 -20.49 -5.51
N ALA A 76 4.65 -20.21 -6.24
CA ALA A 76 5.98 -19.99 -5.67
C ALA A 76 6.02 -18.76 -4.73
N LEU A 77 5.30 -17.69 -5.08
CA LEU A 77 5.10 -16.52 -4.20
C LEU A 77 4.41 -16.91 -2.89
N ARG A 78 3.31 -17.64 -2.99
CA ARG A 78 2.55 -18.13 -1.83
C ARG A 78 3.41 -18.99 -0.92
N ASP A 79 4.13 -19.97 -1.47
CA ASP A 79 4.99 -20.87 -0.74
C ASP A 79 6.13 -20.15 -0.01
N TYR A 80 6.66 -19.08 -0.63
CA TYR A 80 7.62 -18.21 0.04
C TYR A 80 7.02 -17.58 1.30
N PHE A 81 5.83 -17.00 1.23
CA PHE A 81 5.21 -16.35 2.39
C PHE A 81 4.77 -17.38 3.46
N VAL A 82 4.29 -18.54 3.05
CA VAL A 82 4.03 -19.67 4.00
C VAL A 82 5.29 -20.01 4.79
N THR A 83 6.44 -20.10 4.10
CA THR A 83 7.73 -20.40 4.75
C THR A 83 8.20 -19.24 5.62
N ALA A 84 8.13 -18.01 5.10
CA ALA A 84 8.57 -16.81 5.81
C ALA A 84 7.82 -16.64 7.15
N PHE A 85 6.50 -16.84 7.17
CA PHE A 85 5.69 -16.70 8.39
C PHE A 85 5.94 -17.83 9.41
N LYS A 86 6.43 -18.99 8.96
CA LYS A 86 6.88 -20.07 9.87
C LYS A 86 8.23 -19.77 10.51
N VAL A 87 9.19 -19.25 9.73
CA VAL A 87 10.56 -18.99 10.22
C VAL A 87 10.69 -17.64 10.91
N LEU A 88 9.78 -16.70 10.64
CA LEU A 88 9.70 -15.37 11.24
C LEU A 88 8.30 -15.17 11.87
N PRO A 89 7.99 -15.79 13.00
CA PRO A 89 6.67 -15.69 13.61
C PRO A 89 6.31 -14.25 13.99
N SER A 90 5.04 -13.87 13.84
CA SER A 90 4.54 -12.52 14.09
C SER A 90 5.27 -11.45 13.28
N LEU A 91 5.63 -11.81 12.03
CA LEU A 91 6.37 -10.94 11.12
C LEU A 91 5.65 -9.62 10.90
N LYS A 92 6.39 -8.54 11.05
CA LYS A 92 5.99 -7.17 10.72
C LYS A 92 7.11 -6.48 9.95
N VAL A 93 6.78 -5.41 9.25
CA VAL A 93 7.77 -4.56 8.59
C VAL A 93 7.54 -3.10 8.93
N THR A 94 8.63 -2.37 9.13
CA THR A 94 8.64 -0.92 9.30
C THR A 94 9.53 -0.33 8.22
N PHE A 95 8.97 0.58 7.40
CA PHE A 95 9.74 1.29 6.38
C PHE A 95 10.62 2.37 7.00
N GLY A 96 11.84 2.49 6.47
CA GLY A 96 12.69 3.64 6.61
C GLY A 96 12.48 4.62 5.46
N GLU A 97 13.58 5.23 4.97
CA GLU A 97 13.53 6.11 3.80
C GLU A 97 13.06 5.34 2.56
N GLN A 98 12.15 5.98 1.81
CA GLN A 98 11.56 5.44 0.59
C GLN A 98 11.66 6.49 -0.54
N LEU A 99 12.21 6.10 -1.68
CA LEU A 99 12.38 6.93 -2.86
C LEU A 99 11.41 6.48 -3.96
N ILE A 100 10.25 7.12 -4.01
CA ILE A 100 9.19 6.80 -4.97
C ILE A 100 9.35 7.68 -6.22
N ARG A 101 9.38 7.03 -7.40
CA ARG A 101 9.44 7.64 -8.72
C ARG A 101 8.33 7.05 -9.58
N VAL A 102 7.55 7.90 -10.25
CA VAL A 102 6.40 7.48 -11.07
C VAL A 102 6.66 7.85 -12.52
N TYR A 103 6.39 6.92 -13.42
CA TYR A 103 6.60 7.01 -14.87
C TYR A 103 5.32 6.53 -15.59
N GLY A 104 4.33 7.41 -15.70
CA GLY A 104 3.03 7.07 -16.26
C GLY A 104 2.31 6.02 -15.40
N SER A 105 2.05 4.84 -15.97
CA SER A 105 1.42 3.70 -15.29
C SER A 105 2.41 2.77 -14.58
N THR A 106 3.70 3.13 -14.54
CA THR A 106 4.73 2.36 -13.83
C THR A 106 5.33 3.21 -12.73
N ALA A 107 5.66 2.60 -11.59
CA ALA A 107 6.36 3.27 -10.51
C ALA A 107 7.43 2.36 -9.90
N VAL A 108 8.50 2.99 -9.41
CA VAL A 108 9.58 2.32 -8.69
C VAL A 108 9.69 2.96 -7.31
N ASN A 109 9.63 2.13 -6.28
CA ASN A 109 9.91 2.53 -4.90
C ASN A 109 11.14 1.77 -4.41
N THR A 110 12.18 2.48 -4.00
CA THR A 110 13.42 1.90 -3.47
C THR A 110 13.70 2.48 -2.10
N GLY A 111 14.18 1.64 -1.20
CA GLY A 111 14.46 2.13 0.15
C GLY A 111 14.99 1.09 1.10
N TYR A 112 14.68 1.34 2.35
CA TYR A 112 15.04 0.48 3.47
C TYR A 112 13.81 0.12 4.26
N TYR A 113 13.81 -1.09 4.79
CA TYR A 113 12.85 -1.50 5.80
C TYR A 113 13.51 -2.43 6.83
N THR A 114 12.85 -2.60 7.95
CA THR A 114 13.26 -3.52 8.99
C THR A 114 12.14 -4.50 9.26
N PHE A 115 12.40 -5.78 9.07
CA PHE A 115 11.52 -6.83 9.55
C PHE A 115 11.69 -6.96 11.07
N SER A 116 10.57 -7.17 11.78
CA SER A 116 10.57 -7.59 13.17
C SER A 116 9.74 -8.86 13.34
N TYR A 117 10.18 -9.76 14.18
CA TYR A 117 9.54 -11.06 14.43
C TYR A 117 9.86 -11.56 15.84
N ILE A 118 9.11 -12.55 16.32
CA ILE A 118 9.32 -13.14 17.66
C ILE A 118 10.15 -14.40 17.50
N LYS A 119 11.25 -14.51 18.24
CA LYS A 119 12.05 -15.73 18.34
C LYS A 119 12.49 -15.92 19.80
N ASP A 120 12.23 -17.11 20.33
CA ASP A 120 12.55 -17.46 21.73
C ASP A 120 11.96 -16.46 22.76
N GLY A 121 10.74 -15.97 22.48
CA GLY A 121 10.03 -15.00 23.32
C GLY A 121 10.53 -13.54 23.19
N GLU A 122 11.54 -13.28 22.35
CA GLU A 122 12.11 -11.96 22.15
C GLU A 122 11.81 -11.40 20.76
N THR A 123 11.68 -10.07 20.68
CA THR A 123 11.63 -9.39 19.38
C THR A 123 13.01 -9.34 18.75
N LYS A 124 13.14 -9.94 17.58
CA LYS A 124 14.33 -9.86 16.73
C LYS A 124 14.05 -8.97 15.53
N THR A 125 15.12 -8.37 14.98
CA THR A 125 15.03 -7.50 13.80
C THR A 125 15.96 -7.97 12.69
N LEU A 126 15.55 -7.72 11.44
CA LEU A 126 16.33 -7.99 10.24
C LEU A 126 16.22 -6.77 9.31
N PRO A 127 17.20 -5.85 9.37
CA PRO A 127 17.27 -4.73 8.43
C PRO A 127 17.53 -5.21 7.01
N ALA A 128 16.85 -4.60 6.03
CA ALA A 128 16.95 -4.96 4.63
C ALA A 128 16.82 -3.74 3.72
N ARG A 129 17.19 -3.93 2.45
CA ARG A 129 16.95 -3.00 1.34
C ARG A 129 15.81 -3.54 0.52
N ASP A 130 15.02 -2.64 -0.01
CA ASP A 130 13.88 -2.99 -0.85
C ASP A 130 13.89 -2.24 -2.18
N CYS A 131 13.30 -2.90 -3.17
CA CYS A 131 12.91 -2.29 -4.43
C CYS A 131 11.59 -2.92 -4.85
N PHE A 132 10.55 -2.09 -4.97
CA PHE A 132 9.28 -2.47 -5.56
C PHE A 132 9.14 -1.79 -6.90
N THR A 133 8.73 -2.54 -7.92
CA THR A 133 8.20 -2.00 -9.16
C THR A 133 6.71 -2.27 -9.20
N PHE A 134 5.95 -1.22 -9.43
CA PHE A 134 4.49 -1.28 -9.53
C PHE A 134 4.04 -0.97 -10.94
N VAL A 135 2.92 -1.57 -11.36
CA VAL A 135 2.14 -1.16 -12.53
C VAL A 135 0.72 -0.82 -12.10
N LYS A 136 0.12 0.16 -12.76
CA LYS A 136 -1.26 0.56 -12.49
C LYS A 136 -2.22 -0.31 -13.29
N GLU A 137 -3.04 -1.11 -12.60
CA GLU A 137 -4.11 -1.93 -13.14
C GLU A 137 -5.45 -1.37 -12.67
N GLY A 138 -6.16 -0.67 -13.55
CA GLY A 138 -7.35 0.10 -13.17
C GLY A 138 -7.00 1.16 -12.11
N GLU A 139 -7.62 1.10 -10.96
CA GLU A 139 -7.35 2.01 -9.83
C GLU A 139 -6.26 1.50 -8.88
N ASN A 140 -5.71 0.30 -9.08
CA ASN A 140 -4.75 -0.32 -8.17
C ASN A 140 -3.33 -0.27 -8.70
N TRP A 141 -2.36 -0.05 -7.82
CA TRP A 141 -0.95 -0.27 -8.07
C TRP A 141 -0.58 -1.68 -7.64
N MET A 142 -0.27 -2.55 -8.62
CA MET A 142 0.07 -3.96 -8.40
C MET A 142 1.58 -4.14 -8.47
N ILE A 143 2.14 -5.00 -7.61
CA ILE A 143 3.58 -5.30 -7.59
C ILE A 143 3.91 -6.26 -8.73
N VAL A 144 4.77 -5.84 -9.66
CA VAL A 144 5.30 -6.69 -10.74
C VAL A 144 6.70 -7.20 -10.45
N ASP A 145 7.49 -6.45 -9.68
CA ASP A 145 8.80 -6.90 -9.20
C ASP A 145 9.03 -6.43 -7.77
N HIS A 146 9.51 -7.32 -6.93
CA HIS A 146 9.89 -7.00 -5.56
C HIS A 146 11.22 -7.68 -5.24
N HIS A 147 12.24 -6.87 -5.02
CA HIS A 147 13.54 -7.33 -4.52
C HIS A 147 13.72 -6.92 -3.07
N SER A 148 14.10 -7.89 -2.25
CA SER A 148 14.46 -7.72 -0.85
C SER A 148 15.79 -8.39 -0.56
N SER A 149 16.73 -7.66 0.04
CA SER A 149 18.01 -8.23 0.47
C SER A 149 18.40 -7.71 1.86
N ALA A 150 18.96 -8.59 2.69
CA ALA A 150 19.49 -8.16 3.99
C ALA A 150 20.54 -7.05 3.82
N MET A 151 20.64 -6.17 4.82
CA MET A 151 21.71 -5.17 4.85
C MET A 151 23.07 -5.87 4.88
N PRO A 152 24.04 -5.44 4.05
CA PRO A 152 25.40 -5.97 4.11
C PRO A 152 26.01 -5.67 5.49
N ALA A 153 26.89 -6.57 5.95
CA ALA A 153 27.70 -6.29 7.13
C ALA A 153 28.59 -5.04 6.89
N PRO A 154 28.88 -4.26 7.95
CA PRO A 154 29.85 -3.18 7.83
C PRO A 154 31.19 -3.69 7.28
N PRO A 155 31.94 -2.89 6.51
CA PRO A 155 33.29 -3.23 6.12
C PRO A 155 34.15 -3.54 7.35
N ARG A 156 34.99 -4.55 7.25
CA ARG A 156 35.97 -4.87 8.30
C ARG A 156 37.17 -3.98 8.16
#